data_e9c1949d48facc28a0049b3d7abe13fd
#
_entry.id   e9c1949d48facc28a0049b3d7abe13fd
#
_cell.length_a   1.000
_cell.length_b   1.000
_cell.length_c   1.000
_cell.angle_alpha   90.00
_cell.angle_beta   90.00
_cell.angle_gamma   90.00
#
_symmetry.space_group_name_H-M   'P 1'
#
loop_
_entity.id
_entity.type
_entity.pdbx_description
1 polymer ?
#
loop_
_entity_poly.entity_id
_entity_poly.type
_entity_poly.pdbx_seq_one_letter_code
_entity_poly.pdbx_strand_id
1 'polypeptide(L)'
;MPTSNVPAPYLAILTQILRVFERVYFITSTFGLDGFESYRVVFYSALDVLSRDAEACTQLVSAMAHDLLERHGVSAPDAQPAAHVRMGQRMHVTYLLLVVEQWVSELPDTMINQLILPLCRPYLQDTRFQDSVESAHSVVLALYTSCLLYTAPSPR
;
A
#
# COMPACT_ATOMS: atom_id res chain seq x y z
N MET A 1 18.78 -16.30 7.68
CA MET A 1 17.55 -15.51 7.70
C MET A 1 17.54 -14.74 9.02
N PRO A 2 17.58 -13.43 9.06
CA PRO A 2 17.33 -12.72 10.31
C PRO A 2 15.86 -12.97 10.68
N THR A 3 15.67 -13.79 11.69
CA THR A 3 14.36 -13.98 12.31
C THR A 3 13.93 -12.63 12.87
N SER A 4 12.76 -12.16 12.43
CA SER A 4 12.11 -10.98 12.98
C SER A 4 12.17 -11.05 14.52
N ASN A 5 12.80 -10.07 15.13
CA ASN A 5 12.95 -10.01 16.59
C ASN A 5 11.68 -9.43 17.25
N VAL A 6 10.61 -9.26 16.46
CA VAL A 6 9.33 -8.72 16.92
C VAL A 6 8.42 -9.89 17.32
N PRO A 7 7.94 -9.94 18.56
CA PRO A 7 7.06 -11.03 19.00
C PRO A 7 5.75 -11.05 18.21
N ALA A 8 5.28 -12.24 17.83
CA ALA A 8 4.08 -12.44 17.02
C ALA A 8 2.81 -11.69 17.53
N PRO A 9 2.54 -11.56 18.85
CA PRO A 9 1.41 -10.76 19.32
C PRO A 9 1.47 -9.28 18.91
N TYR A 10 2.67 -8.70 18.87
CA TYR A 10 2.84 -7.31 18.44
C TYR A 10 2.60 -7.14 16.95
N LEU A 11 3.10 -8.07 16.12
CA LEU A 11 2.81 -8.07 14.69
C LEU A 11 1.31 -8.16 14.42
N ALA A 12 0.59 -9.01 15.16
CA ALA A 12 -0.86 -9.13 15.04
C ALA A 12 -1.59 -7.82 15.40
N ILE A 13 -1.19 -7.16 16.49
CA ILE A 13 -1.78 -5.87 16.90
C ILE A 13 -1.51 -4.80 15.84
N LEU A 14 -0.28 -4.67 15.35
CA LEU A 14 0.07 -3.67 14.35
C LEU A 14 -0.67 -3.91 13.02
N THR A 15 -0.79 -5.16 12.62
CA THR A 15 -1.61 -5.56 11.46
C THR A 15 -3.06 -5.11 11.64
N GLN A 16 -3.66 -5.34 12.80
CA GLN A 16 -5.03 -4.89 13.09
C GLN A 16 -5.16 -3.36 13.06
N ILE A 17 -4.20 -2.63 13.60
CA ILE A 17 -4.18 -1.16 13.54
C ILE A 17 -4.20 -0.69 12.08
N LEU A 18 -3.35 -1.22 11.22
CA LEU A 18 -3.32 -0.85 9.80
C LEU A 18 -4.62 -1.22 9.09
N ARG A 19 -5.25 -2.35 9.45
CA ARG A 19 -6.55 -2.76 8.90
C ARG A 19 -7.69 -1.83 9.35
N VAL A 20 -7.65 -1.33 10.58
CA VAL A 20 -8.61 -0.31 11.05
C VAL A 20 -8.39 1.00 10.28
N PHE A 21 -7.14 1.42 10.10
CA PHE A 21 -6.79 2.63 9.36
C PHE A 21 -7.25 2.56 7.90
N GLU A 22 -7.13 1.42 7.25
CA GLU A 22 -7.70 1.19 5.92
C GLU A 22 -9.20 1.51 5.85
N ARG A 23 -9.95 1.06 6.85
CA ARG A 23 -11.41 1.26 6.91
C ARG A 23 -11.84 2.70 7.16
N VAL A 24 -11.01 3.48 7.85
CA VAL A 24 -11.29 4.89 8.16
C VAL A 24 -10.55 5.87 7.24
N TYR A 25 -9.83 5.37 6.25
CA TYR A 25 -9.02 6.20 5.36
C TYR A 25 -9.82 7.28 4.63
N PHE A 26 -11.07 7.00 4.29
CA PHE A 26 -11.98 7.98 3.68
C PHE A 26 -12.22 9.21 4.58
N ILE A 27 -12.09 9.05 5.90
CA ILE A 27 -12.18 10.16 6.86
C ILE A 27 -10.82 10.84 6.99
N THR A 28 -9.76 10.06 7.24
CA THR A 28 -8.42 10.60 7.50
C THR A 28 -7.83 11.33 6.30
N SER A 29 -8.11 10.87 5.09
CA SER A 29 -7.69 11.55 3.85
C SER A 29 -8.32 12.92 3.65
N THR A 30 -9.53 13.14 4.20
CA THR A 30 -10.25 14.41 4.07
C THR A 30 -9.65 15.51 4.95
N PHE A 31 -9.06 15.14 6.09
CA PHE A 31 -8.49 16.09 7.05
C PHE A 31 -7.04 16.44 6.76
N GLY A 32 -6.41 15.74 5.82
CA GLY A 32 -4.99 15.91 5.49
C GLY A 32 -4.04 15.42 6.58
N LEU A 33 -2.76 15.39 6.24
CA LEU A 33 -1.70 14.89 7.15
C LEU A 33 -1.49 15.77 8.38
N ASP A 34 -1.77 17.07 8.26
CA ASP A 34 -1.54 18.05 9.34
C ASP A 34 -2.63 18.02 10.42
N GLY A 35 -3.82 17.49 10.10
CA GLY A 35 -4.94 17.41 11.05
C GLY A 35 -4.84 16.27 12.05
N PHE A 36 -4.04 15.23 11.77
CA PHE A 36 -3.92 14.02 12.59
C PHE A 36 -2.47 13.57 12.78
N GLU A 37 -1.68 14.37 13.49
CA GLU A 37 -0.28 14.01 13.76
C GLU A 37 -0.16 12.64 14.46
N SER A 38 -1.01 12.37 15.45
CA SER A 38 -1.01 11.09 16.17
C SER A 38 -1.32 9.90 15.23
N TYR A 39 -2.25 10.06 14.30
CA TYR A 39 -2.55 9.06 13.28
C TYR A 39 -1.31 8.78 12.43
N ARG A 40 -0.66 9.83 11.93
CA ARG A 40 0.54 9.73 11.10
C ARG A 40 1.68 9.01 11.84
N VAL A 41 1.94 9.40 13.08
CA VAL A 41 2.97 8.76 13.93
C VAL A 41 2.68 7.28 14.10
N VAL A 42 1.46 6.90 14.45
CA VAL A 42 1.07 5.49 14.63
C VAL A 42 1.17 4.72 13.31
N PHE A 43 0.70 5.30 12.22
CA PHE A 43 0.74 4.68 10.89
C PHE A 43 2.17 4.33 10.46
N TYR A 44 3.06 5.32 10.44
CA TYR A 44 4.44 5.09 10.01
C TYR A 44 5.24 4.24 11.00
N SER A 45 4.99 4.35 12.31
CA SER A 45 5.62 3.47 13.30
C SER A 45 5.20 2.01 13.12
N ALA A 46 3.93 1.77 12.84
CA ALA A 46 3.43 0.42 12.57
C ALA A 46 4.07 -0.17 11.31
N LEU A 47 4.18 0.63 10.24
CA LEU A 47 4.84 0.21 9.01
C LEU A 47 6.33 -0.09 9.20
N ASP A 48 7.06 0.75 9.96
CA ASP A 48 8.47 0.54 10.25
C ASP A 48 8.72 -0.75 11.06
N VAL A 49 7.91 -1.01 12.06
CA VAL A 49 8.06 -2.23 12.85
C VAL A 49 7.73 -3.48 12.03
N LEU A 50 6.63 -3.46 11.25
CA LEU A 50 6.24 -4.57 10.39
C LEU A 50 7.22 -4.83 9.26
N SER A 51 7.92 -3.81 8.75
CA SER A 51 8.92 -3.95 7.67
C SER A 51 10.08 -4.89 8.05
N ARG A 52 10.27 -5.15 9.33
CA ARG A 52 11.27 -6.11 9.83
C ARG A 52 10.86 -7.56 9.63
N ASP A 53 9.65 -7.81 9.19
CA ASP A 53 9.11 -9.14 8.89
C ASP A 53 8.47 -9.15 7.49
N ALA A 54 9.23 -9.52 6.49
CA ALA A 54 8.79 -9.55 5.09
C ALA A 54 7.59 -10.48 4.86
N GLU A 55 7.45 -11.54 5.65
CA GLU A 55 6.29 -12.43 5.57
C GLU A 55 5.03 -11.73 6.09
N ALA A 56 5.11 -11.02 7.21
CA ALA A 56 4.00 -10.23 7.74
C ALA A 56 3.57 -9.12 6.76
N CYS A 57 4.52 -8.43 6.12
CA CYS A 57 4.25 -7.47 5.05
C CYS A 57 3.50 -8.10 3.88
N THR A 58 3.99 -9.23 3.40
CA THR A 58 3.40 -9.96 2.26
C THR A 58 1.98 -10.44 2.60
N GLN A 59 1.76 -10.98 3.78
CA GLN A 59 0.45 -11.45 4.23
C GLN A 59 -0.55 -10.29 4.35
N LEU A 60 -0.14 -9.15 4.91
CA LEU A 60 -1.01 -7.99 5.05
C LEU A 60 -1.39 -7.41 3.69
N VAL A 61 -0.43 -7.20 2.79
CA VAL A 61 -0.70 -6.69 1.43
C VAL A 61 -1.62 -7.65 0.66
N SER A 62 -1.41 -8.97 0.77
CA SER A 62 -2.28 -9.98 0.16
C SER A 62 -3.70 -9.91 0.70
N ALA A 63 -3.87 -9.77 2.02
CA ALA A 63 -5.19 -9.67 2.65
C ALA A 63 -5.93 -8.39 2.22
N MET A 64 -5.23 -7.25 2.18
CA MET A 64 -5.81 -5.99 1.72
C MET A 64 -6.23 -6.04 0.25
N ALA A 65 -5.40 -6.61 -0.61
CA ALA A 65 -5.71 -6.78 -2.03
C ALA A 65 -6.88 -7.76 -2.25
N HIS A 66 -6.95 -8.84 -1.50
CA HIS A 66 -8.08 -9.78 -1.54
C HIS A 66 -9.39 -9.09 -1.15
N ASP A 67 -9.40 -8.37 -0.03
CA ASP A 67 -10.58 -7.60 0.41
C ASP A 67 -11.00 -6.54 -0.61
N LEU A 68 -10.03 -5.90 -1.26
CA LEU A 68 -10.31 -4.95 -2.34
C LEU A 68 -11.04 -5.62 -3.50
N LEU A 69 -10.56 -6.78 -3.94
CA LEU A 69 -11.17 -7.54 -5.03
C LEU A 69 -12.56 -8.09 -4.65
N GLU A 70 -12.74 -8.58 -3.43
CA GLU A 70 -14.04 -9.07 -2.95
C GLU A 70 -15.09 -7.96 -2.85
N ARG A 71 -14.72 -6.78 -2.35
CA ARG A 71 -15.66 -5.67 -2.14
C ARG A 71 -16.05 -4.95 -3.43
N HIS A 72 -15.13 -4.84 -4.36
CA HIS A 72 -15.32 -4.02 -5.56
C HIS A 72 -15.41 -4.84 -6.86
N GLY A 73 -15.15 -6.13 -6.75
CA GLY A 73 -15.12 -7.04 -7.89
C GLY A 73 -13.91 -6.81 -8.79
N VAL A 74 -13.71 -7.71 -9.73
CA VAL A 74 -12.83 -7.47 -10.89
C VAL A 74 -13.64 -6.65 -11.87
N SER A 75 -13.58 -5.34 -11.79
CA SER A 75 -14.21 -4.49 -12.81
C SER A 75 -13.53 -4.79 -14.14
N ALA A 76 -14.29 -5.36 -15.06
CA ALA A 76 -13.87 -5.36 -16.46
C ALA A 76 -13.54 -3.92 -16.86
N PRO A 77 -12.47 -3.66 -17.62
CA PRO A 77 -12.03 -2.31 -17.97
C PRO A 77 -13.12 -1.45 -18.62
N ASP A 78 -14.16 -2.06 -19.14
CA ASP A 78 -15.26 -1.39 -19.85
C ASP A 78 -16.53 -1.18 -18.99
N ALA A 79 -16.61 -1.75 -17.79
CA ALA A 79 -17.74 -1.52 -16.89
C ALA A 79 -17.54 -0.18 -16.17
N GLN A 80 -18.41 0.78 -16.39
CA GLN A 80 -18.44 2.04 -15.65
C GLN A 80 -19.26 1.87 -14.36
N PRO A 81 -18.62 1.58 -13.20
CA PRO A 81 -19.33 1.48 -11.94
C PRO A 81 -19.88 2.86 -11.52
N ALA A 82 -20.91 2.86 -10.66
CA ALA A 82 -21.46 4.10 -10.11
C ALA A 82 -20.39 4.95 -9.40
N ALA A 83 -20.55 6.28 -9.42
CA ALA A 83 -19.52 7.20 -8.92
C ALA A 83 -19.10 6.94 -7.46
N HIS A 84 -20.05 6.56 -6.58
CA HIS A 84 -19.75 6.24 -5.17
C HIS A 84 -18.97 4.93 -5.01
N VAL A 85 -19.21 3.92 -5.84
CA VAL A 85 -18.45 2.66 -5.85
C VAL A 85 -17.02 2.93 -6.29
N ARG A 86 -16.85 3.77 -7.31
CA ARG A 86 -15.51 4.21 -7.77
C ARG A 86 -14.75 4.96 -6.69
N MET A 87 -15.41 5.79 -5.90
CA MET A 87 -14.78 6.54 -4.81
C MET A 87 -14.29 5.61 -3.70
N GLY A 88 -15.12 4.66 -3.26
CA GLY A 88 -14.74 3.67 -2.25
C GLY A 88 -13.57 2.78 -2.71
N GLN A 89 -13.65 2.26 -3.92
CA GLN A 89 -12.56 1.49 -4.52
C GLN A 89 -11.27 2.28 -4.60
N ARG A 90 -11.32 3.51 -5.07
CA ARG A 90 -10.17 4.39 -5.17
C ARG A 90 -9.52 4.65 -3.82
N MET A 91 -10.30 4.91 -2.77
CA MET A 91 -9.77 5.14 -1.42
C MET A 91 -9.05 3.91 -0.87
N HIS A 92 -9.61 2.71 -1.07
CA HIS A 92 -8.95 1.46 -0.67
C HIS A 92 -7.66 1.21 -1.47
N VAL A 93 -7.67 1.43 -2.78
CA VAL A 93 -6.46 1.30 -3.61
C VAL A 93 -5.40 2.33 -3.18
N THR A 94 -5.78 3.59 -2.99
CA THR A 94 -4.86 4.64 -2.53
C THR A 94 -4.21 4.27 -1.21
N TYR A 95 -4.98 3.79 -0.23
CA TYR A 95 -4.43 3.33 1.04
C TYR A 95 -3.47 2.14 0.87
N LEU A 96 -3.86 1.13 0.08
CA LEU A 96 -2.98 -0.01 -0.22
C LEU A 96 -1.67 0.45 -0.86
N LEU A 97 -1.72 1.38 -1.81
CA LEU A 97 -0.52 1.92 -2.46
C LEU A 97 0.38 2.70 -1.48
N LEU A 98 -0.21 3.44 -0.52
CA LEU A 98 0.57 4.10 0.55
C LEU A 98 1.34 3.10 1.41
N VAL A 99 0.72 1.97 1.75
CA VAL A 99 1.38 0.88 2.49
C VAL A 99 2.47 0.23 1.65
N VAL A 100 2.16 -0.10 0.40
CA VAL A 100 3.10 -0.75 -0.54
C VAL A 100 4.32 0.11 -0.80
N GLU A 101 4.17 1.43 -0.94
CA GLU A 101 5.29 2.37 -1.13
C GLU A 101 6.36 2.21 -0.04
N GLN A 102 5.94 1.98 1.20
CA GLN A 102 6.87 1.82 2.33
C GLN A 102 7.56 0.45 2.35
N TRP A 103 7.01 -0.55 1.67
CA TRP A 103 7.45 -1.95 1.73
C TRP A 103 7.91 -2.52 0.39
N VAL A 104 8.17 -1.69 -0.58
CA VAL A 104 8.58 -2.13 -1.93
C VAL A 104 9.76 -3.12 -1.90
N SER A 105 10.74 -2.88 -1.02
CA SER A 105 11.92 -3.75 -0.87
C SER A 105 11.64 -5.05 -0.10
N GLU A 106 10.54 -5.11 0.64
CA GLU A 106 10.17 -6.25 1.48
C GLU A 106 9.23 -7.22 0.77
N LEU A 107 8.58 -6.76 -0.31
CA LEU A 107 7.61 -7.55 -1.05
C LEU A 107 8.30 -8.39 -2.13
N PRO A 108 7.82 -9.64 -2.37
CA PRO A 108 8.39 -10.49 -3.42
C PRO A 108 8.08 -9.93 -4.82
N ASP A 109 9.03 -10.09 -5.74
CA ASP A 109 8.92 -9.64 -7.13
C ASP A 109 7.67 -10.15 -7.84
N THR A 110 7.24 -11.36 -7.52
CA THR A 110 6.02 -11.95 -8.07
C THR A 110 4.79 -11.14 -7.68
N MET A 111 4.69 -10.70 -6.43
CA MET A 111 3.59 -9.85 -5.96
C MET A 111 3.64 -8.48 -6.62
N ILE A 112 4.83 -7.88 -6.72
CA ILE A 112 5.02 -6.59 -7.39
C ILE A 112 4.51 -6.66 -8.84
N ASN A 113 4.96 -7.66 -9.59
CA ASN A 113 4.65 -7.78 -11.02
C ASN A 113 3.21 -8.21 -11.30
N GLN A 114 2.65 -9.12 -10.50
CA GLN A 114 1.35 -9.72 -10.78
C GLN A 114 0.19 -8.98 -10.12
N LEU A 115 0.44 -8.23 -9.05
CA LEU A 115 -0.59 -7.56 -8.28
C LEU A 115 -0.41 -6.03 -8.27
N ILE A 116 0.74 -5.55 -7.82
CA ILE A 116 0.94 -4.13 -7.53
C ILE A 116 1.02 -3.28 -8.81
N LEU A 117 1.86 -3.66 -9.77
CA LEU A 117 1.97 -2.92 -11.03
C LEU A 117 0.66 -2.89 -11.83
N PRO A 118 -0.09 -3.99 -11.96
CA PRO A 118 -1.44 -3.95 -12.55
C PRO A 118 -2.41 -3.04 -11.80
N LEU A 119 -2.34 -2.98 -10.45
CA LEU A 119 -3.15 -2.05 -9.66
C LEU A 119 -2.77 -0.58 -9.88
N CYS A 120 -1.49 -0.27 -10.04
CA CYS A 120 -1.04 1.11 -10.29
C CYS A 120 -1.47 1.63 -11.67
N ARG A 121 -1.44 0.77 -12.70
CA ARG A 121 -1.61 1.17 -14.10
C ARG A 121 -2.81 2.08 -14.39
N PRO A 122 -4.04 1.79 -13.93
CA PRO A 122 -5.20 2.63 -14.21
C PRO A 122 -5.07 4.04 -13.60
N TYR A 123 -4.35 4.16 -12.48
CA TYR A 123 -4.24 5.41 -11.73
C TYR A 123 -3.09 6.31 -12.20
N LEU A 124 -2.09 5.77 -12.91
CA LEU A 124 -0.96 6.55 -13.42
C LEU A 124 -1.37 7.64 -14.44
N GLN A 125 -2.50 7.46 -15.10
CA GLN A 125 -2.98 8.36 -16.15
C GLN A 125 -4.28 9.08 -15.80
N ASP A 126 -4.94 8.73 -14.72
CA ASP A 126 -6.22 9.30 -14.31
C ASP A 126 -6.04 10.55 -13.45
N THR A 127 -5.74 11.67 -14.10
CA THR A 127 -5.49 12.96 -13.46
C THR A 127 -6.70 13.57 -12.72
N ARG A 128 -7.88 12.96 -12.81
CA ARG A 128 -9.08 13.44 -12.10
C ARG A 128 -8.97 13.30 -10.57
N PHE A 129 -8.07 12.44 -10.09
CA PHE A 129 -7.93 12.09 -8.68
C PHE A 129 -6.47 12.13 -8.26
N GLN A 130 -6.03 13.30 -7.85
CA GLN A 130 -4.64 13.60 -7.56
C GLN A 130 -4.01 12.63 -6.55
N ASP A 131 -4.70 12.33 -5.44
CA ASP A 131 -4.18 11.45 -4.39
C ASP A 131 -3.83 10.05 -4.92
N SER A 132 -4.70 9.49 -5.77
CA SER A 132 -4.49 8.16 -6.36
C SER A 132 -3.35 8.18 -7.39
N VAL A 133 -3.25 9.24 -8.17
CA VAL A 133 -2.14 9.45 -9.12
C VAL A 133 -0.82 9.56 -8.39
N GLU A 134 -0.76 10.40 -7.36
CA GLU A 134 0.46 10.60 -6.56
C GLU A 134 0.89 9.29 -5.91
N SER A 135 -0.02 8.56 -5.27
CA SER A 135 0.30 7.27 -4.64
C SER A 135 0.79 6.23 -5.66
N ALA A 136 0.18 6.15 -6.84
CA ALA A 136 0.63 5.23 -7.88
C ALA A 136 2.02 5.59 -8.43
N HIS A 137 2.30 6.88 -8.64
CA HIS A 137 3.61 7.35 -9.05
C HIS A 137 4.67 7.13 -7.97
N SER A 138 4.34 7.36 -6.71
CA SER A 138 5.25 7.12 -5.58
C SER A 138 5.67 5.65 -5.49
N VAL A 139 4.75 4.71 -5.68
CA VAL A 139 5.08 3.27 -5.73
C VAL A 139 6.02 2.96 -6.90
N VAL A 140 5.72 3.46 -8.10
CA VAL A 140 6.57 3.22 -9.27
C VAL A 140 7.97 3.83 -9.08
N LEU A 141 8.05 5.03 -8.49
CA LEU A 141 9.31 5.69 -8.18
C LEU A 141 10.11 4.90 -7.12
N ALA A 142 9.45 4.41 -6.07
CA ALA A 142 10.07 3.58 -5.05
C ALA A 142 10.64 2.29 -5.62
N LEU A 143 9.89 1.61 -6.51
CA LEU A 143 10.36 0.44 -7.25
C LEU A 143 11.59 0.75 -8.09
N TYR A 144 11.56 1.84 -8.85
CA TYR A 144 12.68 2.26 -9.66
C TYR A 144 13.94 2.54 -8.82
N THR A 145 13.78 3.23 -7.71
CA THR A 145 14.86 3.54 -6.77
C THR A 145 15.45 2.27 -6.16
N SER A 146 14.59 1.31 -5.76
CA SER A 146 15.04 0.01 -5.24
C SER A 146 15.86 -0.76 -6.29
N CYS A 147 15.41 -0.81 -7.54
CA CYS A 147 16.16 -1.46 -8.63
C CYS A 147 17.52 -0.82 -8.85
N LEU A 148 17.63 0.52 -8.79
CA LEU A 148 18.91 1.22 -8.96
C LEU A 148 19.92 0.90 -7.85
N LEU A 149 19.45 0.74 -6.60
CA LEU A 149 20.31 0.37 -5.47
C LEU A 149 20.90 -1.04 -5.63
N TYR A 150 20.15 -1.97 -6.22
CA TYR A 150 20.64 -3.32 -6.52
C TYR A 150 21.64 -3.37 -7.70
N THR A 151 21.55 -2.43 -8.62
CA THR A 151 22.41 -2.39 -9.82
C THR A 151 23.63 -1.48 -9.69
N ALA A 152 23.74 -0.70 -8.61
CA ALA A 152 24.90 0.14 -8.35
C ALA A 152 26.15 -0.74 -8.12
N PRO A 153 27.24 -0.53 -8.87
CA PRO A 153 28.48 -1.28 -8.64
C PRO A 153 28.99 -0.98 -7.22
N SER A 154 29.29 -2.05 -6.48
CA SER A 154 29.89 -1.92 -5.15
C SER A 154 31.17 -1.07 -5.25
N PRO A 155 31.34 -0.05 -4.40
CA PRO A 155 32.57 0.73 -4.39
C PRO A 155 33.73 -0.21 -4.06
N ARG A 156 34.73 -0.25 -4.96
CA ARG A 156 35.99 -1.01 -4.78
C ARG A 156 36.88 -0.31 -3.76
#